data_61d25108ee3fd21fbca8e439992e1de0
#
_entry.id   61d25108ee3fd21fbca8e439992e1de0
#
_cell.length_a   1.000
_cell.length_b   1.000
_cell.length_c   1.000
_cell.angle_alpha   90.00
_cell.angle_beta   90.00
_cell.angle_gamma   90.00
#
_symmetry.space_group_name_H-M   'P 1'
#
loop_
_entity.id
_entity.type
_entity.pdbx_description
1 polymer ?
#
loop_
_entity_poly.entity_id
_entity_poly.type
_entity_poly.pdbx_seq_one_letter_code
_entity_poly.pdbx_strand_id
1 'polypeptide(L)'
;MRRWAAFILAVLIVAGAVAASILLPVTTPQTQEISLPVSRMLSCPIGDSTLGKTVVAVTDQENFVAGELNALPSDPTANFNVENPTKPIIVRGSATVAGVSTYTVSNPDADHDMVIPCAPPITTGSWNGVSVDDGSALVFTNVDASSAVVDVFLYSQTGPIAVPGLRDLPAYSGVTQTLSINSNLVPSDTPISVQIRASKGRVAAVLRTIGDSGYDWQLPQTAPDTDLLIAGIPAGDGNRSLNITNTDPTNKAQITVEIMGESGSFAPLGLETIEMAPSRATSVDITQALGGQASAVHLVSDRPVTATVVLTGGDIAGISAQPALNGAVVMPGVGGTLWIANPSDETATLALDSSDSSGTQTTDSVDITAHTILSIPFPTSGTVKLSTESSVVRTSLVLDSPSLSILPISGGGIVTSVPAPQVAPGLG
;
A
#
# COMPACT_ATOMS: atom_id res chain seq x y z
N MET A 1 -28.99 -70.29 -19.48
CA MET A 1 -28.72 -69.28 -20.55
C MET A 1 -29.19 -67.86 -20.21
N ARG A 2 -30.38 -67.58 -19.67
CA ARG A 2 -30.88 -66.23 -19.38
C ARG A 2 -30.00 -65.43 -18.36
N ARG A 3 -29.41 -66.05 -17.37
CA ARG A 3 -28.57 -65.37 -16.37
C ARG A 3 -27.23 -64.89 -16.91
N TRP A 4 -26.62 -65.58 -17.84
CA TRP A 4 -25.37 -65.22 -18.48
C TRP A 4 -25.56 -64.02 -19.48
N ALA A 5 -26.70 -63.97 -20.17
CA ALA A 5 -27.01 -62.91 -21.07
C ALA A 5 -27.19 -61.52 -20.29
N ALA A 6 -27.81 -61.60 -19.11
CA ALA A 6 -27.96 -60.42 -18.25
C ALA A 6 -26.62 -59.91 -17.71
N PHE A 7 -25.71 -60.85 -17.36
CA PHE A 7 -24.36 -60.46 -16.88
C PHE A 7 -23.51 -59.83 -17.98
N ILE A 8 -23.54 -60.37 -19.20
CA ILE A 8 -22.82 -59.82 -20.35
C ILE A 8 -23.37 -58.45 -20.70
N LEU A 9 -24.70 -58.24 -20.65
CA LEU A 9 -25.31 -56.93 -20.90
C LEU A 9 -24.89 -55.88 -19.84
N ALA A 10 -24.85 -56.25 -18.58
CA ALA A 10 -24.40 -55.35 -17.51
C ALA A 10 -22.92 -54.94 -17.66
N VAL A 11 -22.07 -55.87 -18.03
CA VAL A 11 -20.62 -55.60 -18.28
C VAL A 11 -20.45 -54.68 -19.48
N LEU A 12 -21.24 -54.85 -20.54
CA LEU A 12 -21.20 -53.99 -21.74
C LEU A 12 -21.70 -52.57 -21.42
N ILE A 13 -22.71 -52.41 -20.56
CA ILE A 13 -23.21 -51.10 -20.14
C ILE A 13 -22.15 -50.37 -19.30
N VAL A 14 -21.51 -51.06 -18.36
CA VAL A 14 -20.44 -50.49 -17.53
C VAL A 14 -19.23 -50.15 -18.38
N ALA A 15 -18.80 -50.99 -19.30
CA ALA A 15 -17.71 -50.70 -20.22
C ALA A 15 -18.03 -49.51 -21.15
N GLY A 16 -19.26 -49.42 -21.62
CA GLY A 16 -19.72 -48.30 -22.42
C GLY A 16 -19.75 -46.98 -21.63
N ALA A 17 -20.16 -47.01 -20.36
CA ALA A 17 -20.15 -45.81 -19.49
C ALA A 17 -18.72 -45.36 -19.18
N VAL A 18 -17.82 -46.28 -18.93
CA VAL A 18 -16.39 -45.95 -18.69
C VAL A 18 -15.73 -45.39 -19.96
N ALA A 19 -16.00 -45.97 -21.12
CA ALA A 19 -15.48 -45.47 -22.39
C ALA A 19 -16.06 -44.08 -22.72
N ALA A 20 -17.33 -43.85 -22.45
CA ALA A 20 -17.95 -42.52 -22.63
C ALA A 20 -17.34 -41.46 -21.68
N SER A 21 -17.02 -41.82 -20.44
CA SER A 21 -16.39 -40.88 -19.50
C SER A 21 -14.93 -40.54 -19.87
N ILE A 22 -14.22 -41.37 -20.60
CA ILE A 22 -12.86 -41.15 -21.09
C ILE A 22 -12.85 -40.30 -22.39
N LEU A 23 -13.93 -40.43 -23.21
CA LEU A 23 -14.04 -39.78 -24.51
C LEU A 23 -14.75 -38.41 -24.46
N LEU A 24 -15.42 -38.11 -23.36
CA LEU A 24 -16.00 -36.78 -23.21
C LEU A 24 -14.87 -35.80 -22.88
N PRO A 25 -14.69 -34.74 -23.69
CA PRO A 25 -13.71 -33.72 -23.34
C PRO A 25 -14.08 -33.13 -21.96
N VAL A 26 -13.17 -33.23 -21.02
CA VAL A 26 -13.28 -32.46 -19.76
C VAL A 26 -13.22 -31.00 -20.17
N THR A 27 -14.35 -30.33 -20.25
CA THR A 27 -14.38 -28.88 -20.40
C THR A 27 -13.82 -28.33 -19.11
N THR A 28 -12.54 -27.98 -19.12
CA THR A 28 -11.98 -27.11 -18.09
C THR A 28 -12.83 -25.85 -18.05
N PRO A 29 -13.31 -25.41 -16.88
CA PRO A 29 -14.04 -24.17 -16.78
C PRO A 29 -13.14 -23.06 -17.36
N GLN A 30 -13.60 -22.39 -18.43
CA GLN A 30 -12.90 -21.21 -18.92
C GLN A 30 -13.01 -20.14 -17.85
N THR A 31 -11.90 -19.75 -17.31
CA THR A 31 -11.80 -18.51 -16.52
C THR A 31 -11.83 -17.35 -17.49
N GLN A 32 -12.87 -16.54 -17.42
CA GLN A 32 -12.93 -15.29 -18.14
C GLN A 32 -12.34 -14.22 -17.21
N GLU A 33 -11.26 -13.58 -17.64
CA GLU A 33 -10.79 -12.38 -16.99
C GLU A 33 -11.81 -11.27 -17.23
N ILE A 34 -12.54 -10.93 -16.19
CA ILE A 34 -13.45 -9.79 -16.20
C ILE A 34 -12.71 -8.67 -15.49
N SER A 35 -12.30 -7.67 -16.27
CA SER A 35 -11.90 -6.37 -15.72
C SER A 35 -13.16 -5.70 -15.18
N LEU A 36 -13.39 -5.81 -13.88
CA LEU A 36 -14.45 -5.07 -13.24
C LEU A 36 -14.02 -3.58 -13.21
N PRO A 37 -14.90 -2.66 -13.59
CA PRO A 37 -14.64 -1.25 -13.39
C PRO A 37 -14.51 -1.02 -11.87
N VAL A 38 -13.28 -0.83 -11.41
CA VAL A 38 -13.01 -0.59 -9.99
C VAL A 38 -13.34 0.87 -9.73
N SER A 39 -14.47 1.11 -9.06
CA SER A 39 -14.71 2.42 -8.47
C SER A 39 -13.63 2.68 -7.43
N ARG A 40 -12.68 3.54 -7.75
CA ARG A 40 -11.64 3.96 -6.82
C ARG A 40 -12.18 5.08 -5.95
N MET A 41 -11.87 4.96 -4.69
CA MET A 41 -12.18 5.97 -3.70
C MET A 41 -10.90 6.27 -2.93
N LEU A 42 -10.62 7.55 -2.74
CA LEU A 42 -9.52 8.02 -1.90
C LEU A 42 -10.08 8.99 -0.88
N SER A 43 -9.45 9.04 0.28
CA SER A 43 -9.59 10.11 1.25
C SER A 43 -8.26 10.82 1.41
N CYS A 44 -8.23 12.09 1.10
CA CYS A 44 -7.09 12.95 1.36
C CYS A 44 -7.30 13.57 2.74
N PRO A 45 -6.56 13.19 3.76
CA PRO A 45 -6.72 13.72 5.10
C PRO A 45 -6.32 15.20 5.12
N ILE A 46 -6.84 15.93 6.09
CA ILE A 46 -6.36 17.27 6.41
C ILE A 46 -5.25 17.17 7.44
N GLY A 47 -4.21 18.00 7.28
CA GLY A 47 -3.15 18.14 8.27
C GLY A 47 -3.60 18.93 9.51
N ASP A 48 -2.69 19.07 10.45
CA ASP A 48 -2.93 19.83 11.68
C ASP A 48 -2.87 21.36 11.46
N SER A 49 -2.59 21.81 10.23
CA SER A 49 -2.56 23.22 9.82
C SER A 49 -3.80 23.60 9.03
N THR A 50 -4.21 24.86 9.13
CA THR A 50 -5.26 25.44 8.31
C THR A 50 -4.77 25.92 6.94
N LEU A 51 -3.44 25.97 6.73
CA LEU A 51 -2.83 26.36 5.46
C LEU A 51 -2.39 25.11 4.71
N GLY A 52 -3.11 24.77 3.66
CA GLY A 52 -2.78 23.59 2.88
C GLY A 52 -3.50 23.54 1.56
N LYS A 53 -3.09 22.57 0.76
CA LYS A 53 -3.62 22.35 -0.59
C LYS A 53 -3.78 20.86 -0.85
N THR A 54 -4.90 20.46 -1.41
CA THR A 54 -5.09 19.10 -1.91
C THR A 54 -5.12 19.10 -3.43
N VAL A 55 -4.26 18.31 -4.04
CA VAL A 55 -4.16 18.12 -5.48
C VAL A 55 -4.49 16.68 -5.83
N VAL A 56 -5.38 16.49 -6.80
CA VAL A 56 -5.80 15.17 -7.27
C VAL A 56 -5.63 15.08 -8.78
N ALA A 57 -5.03 14.02 -9.26
CA ALA A 57 -4.89 13.69 -10.66
C ALA A 57 -5.75 12.48 -11.03
N VAL A 58 -6.31 12.46 -12.23
CA VAL A 58 -7.17 11.38 -12.76
C VAL A 58 -6.85 11.11 -14.22
N THR A 59 -6.99 9.85 -14.64
CA THR A 59 -6.76 9.45 -16.04
C THR A 59 -7.96 9.69 -16.93
N ASP A 60 -9.17 9.66 -16.38
CA ASP A 60 -10.42 9.81 -17.12
C ASP A 60 -11.37 10.75 -16.37
N GLN A 61 -11.75 11.84 -17.02
CA GLN A 61 -12.54 12.92 -16.42
C GLN A 61 -14.03 12.61 -16.37
N GLU A 62 -14.54 11.71 -17.22
CA GLU A 62 -15.98 11.54 -17.39
C GLU A 62 -16.68 10.86 -16.20
N ASN A 63 -15.93 10.14 -15.35
CA ASN A 63 -16.49 9.36 -14.25
C ASN A 63 -15.83 9.67 -12.89
N PHE A 64 -15.45 10.91 -12.70
CA PHE A 64 -14.72 11.36 -11.51
C PHE A 64 -15.54 12.38 -10.73
N VAL A 65 -15.53 12.25 -9.40
CA VAL A 65 -16.16 13.18 -8.46
C VAL A 65 -15.21 13.43 -7.30
N ALA A 66 -14.96 14.69 -6.96
CA ALA A 66 -14.17 15.08 -5.79
C ALA A 66 -14.85 16.21 -5.03
N GLY A 67 -14.68 16.22 -3.71
CA GLY A 67 -15.22 17.26 -2.84
C GLY A 67 -14.90 17.01 -1.37
N GLU A 68 -15.17 17.97 -0.53
CA GLU A 68 -15.04 17.80 0.92
C GLU A 68 -15.99 16.73 1.45
N LEU A 69 -15.56 16.01 2.48
CA LEU A 69 -16.36 15.00 3.17
C LEU A 69 -17.70 15.60 3.63
N ASN A 70 -18.81 14.93 3.25
CA ASN A 70 -20.19 15.36 3.48
C ASN A 70 -20.59 16.67 2.76
N ALA A 71 -19.85 17.09 1.73
CA ALA A 71 -20.21 18.19 0.84
C ALA A 71 -20.66 17.66 -0.53
N LEU A 72 -21.40 18.49 -1.27
CA LEU A 72 -21.73 18.18 -2.65
C LEU A 72 -20.43 18.17 -3.48
N PRO A 73 -20.25 17.16 -4.35
CA PRO A 73 -19.08 17.11 -5.21
C PRO A 73 -19.07 18.27 -6.20
N SER A 74 -17.89 18.79 -6.48
CA SER A 74 -17.66 19.74 -7.56
C SER A 74 -17.63 19.02 -8.91
N ASP A 75 -17.91 19.77 -9.99
CA ASP A 75 -17.79 19.26 -11.34
C ASP A 75 -16.35 18.79 -11.61
N PRO A 76 -16.18 17.64 -12.27
CA PRO A 76 -14.87 17.04 -12.47
C PRO A 76 -14.01 17.91 -13.40
N THR A 77 -12.78 18.14 -12.97
CA THR A 77 -11.72 18.72 -13.81
C THR A 77 -10.52 17.76 -13.80
N ALA A 78 -9.70 17.77 -14.85
CA ALA A 78 -8.53 16.90 -14.98
C ALA A 78 -7.56 17.00 -13.78
N ASN A 79 -7.51 18.18 -13.17
CA ASN A 79 -6.71 18.48 -11.98
C ASN A 79 -7.62 19.16 -10.97
N PHE A 80 -8.05 18.39 -9.99
CA PHE A 80 -8.83 18.91 -8.88
C PHE A 80 -7.86 19.49 -7.84
N ASN A 81 -8.07 20.73 -7.49
CA ASN A 81 -7.25 21.48 -6.55
C ASN A 81 -8.14 22.21 -5.55
N VAL A 82 -7.91 22.01 -4.28
CA VAL A 82 -8.60 22.69 -3.18
C VAL A 82 -7.59 23.35 -2.28
N GLU A 83 -7.71 24.66 -2.15
CA GLU A 83 -6.90 25.44 -1.21
C GLU A 83 -7.60 25.46 0.16
N ASN A 84 -6.81 25.25 1.21
CA ASN A 84 -7.24 25.29 2.61
C ASN A 84 -8.51 24.47 2.91
N PRO A 85 -8.54 23.16 2.58
CA PRO A 85 -9.70 22.33 2.86
C PRO A 85 -9.98 22.26 4.37
N THR A 86 -11.24 22.38 4.74
CA THR A 86 -11.67 22.32 6.14
C THR A 86 -12.08 20.92 6.59
N LYS A 87 -12.22 20.01 5.63
CA LYS A 87 -12.55 18.60 5.83
C LYS A 87 -11.74 17.75 4.86
N PRO A 88 -11.56 16.45 5.14
CA PRO A 88 -10.93 15.54 4.20
C PRO A 88 -11.58 15.63 2.82
N ILE A 89 -10.76 15.63 1.79
CA ILE A 89 -11.23 15.58 0.40
C ILE A 89 -11.48 14.12 0.04
N ILE A 90 -12.67 13.84 -0.45
CA ILE A 90 -13.06 12.52 -0.93
C ILE A 90 -13.06 12.53 -2.44
N VAL A 91 -12.43 11.52 -3.01
CA VAL A 91 -12.34 11.31 -4.44
C VAL A 91 -12.99 9.99 -4.80
N ARG A 92 -13.86 9.99 -5.81
CA ARG A 92 -14.52 8.79 -6.33
C ARG A 92 -14.46 8.79 -7.85
N GLY A 93 -14.09 7.66 -8.44
CA GLY A 93 -14.06 7.51 -9.88
C GLY A 93 -13.92 6.07 -10.31
N SER A 94 -14.21 5.81 -11.59
CA SER A 94 -13.93 4.52 -12.25
C SER A 94 -12.53 4.49 -12.88
N ALA A 95 -11.85 5.63 -12.91
CA ALA A 95 -10.52 5.80 -13.47
C ALA A 95 -9.41 5.60 -12.42
N THR A 96 -8.17 5.56 -12.88
CA THR A 96 -7.01 5.63 -11.98
C THR A 96 -6.93 7.03 -11.38
N VAL A 97 -6.91 7.08 -10.06
CA VAL A 97 -6.91 8.32 -9.28
C VAL A 97 -5.77 8.25 -8.27
N ALA A 98 -5.02 9.33 -8.16
CA ALA A 98 -4.09 9.55 -7.05
C ALA A 98 -4.20 10.99 -6.58
N GLY A 99 -3.85 11.24 -5.33
CA GLY A 99 -3.88 12.57 -4.76
C GLY A 99 -2.92 12.72 -3.61
N VAL A 100 -2.54 13.94 -3.35
CA VAL A 100 -1.72 14.34 -2.21
C VAL A 100 -2.26 15.63 -1.62
N SER A 101 -2.12 15.76 -0.32
CA SER A 101 -2.36 17.01 0.40
C SER A 101 -1.03 17.55 0.90
N THR A 102 -0.76 18.81 0.66
CA THR A 102 0.40 19.53 1.18
C THR A 102 -0.05 20.52 2.25
N TYR A 103 0.61 20.53 3.37
CA TYR A 103 0.31 21.45 4.48
C TYR A 103 1.59 22.06 5.02
N THR A 104 1.52 23.37 5.33
CA THR A 104 2.59 24.05 6.03
C THR A 104 2.27 24.09 7.52
N VAL A 105 3.11 23.47 8.34
CA VAL A 105 3.03 23.56 9.79
C VAL A 105 4.02 24.61 10.25
N SER A 106 3.49 25.71 10.77
CA SER A 106 4.33 26.76 11.34
C SER A 106 4.80 26.37 12.74
N ASN A 107 6.11 26.21 12.88
CA ASN A 107 6.80 26.01 14.15
C ASN A 107 7.64 27.26 14.47
N PRO A 108 7.82 27.65 15.75
CA PRO A 108 8.67 28.77 16.11
C PRO A 108 10.09 28.73 15.55
N ASP A 109 10.61 27.55 15.27
CA ASP A 109 11.98 27.34 14.79
C ASP A 109 12.11 27.22 13.27
N ALA A 110 11.07 26.73 12.58
CA ALA A 110 11.00 26.66 11.12
C ALA A 110 9.59 26.23 10.67
N ASP A 111 9.16 26.69 9.48
CA ASP A 111 7.98 26.16 8.82
C ASP A 111 8.33 24.80 8.18
N HIS A 112 7.49 23.79 8.42
CA HIS A 112 7.61 22.46 7.82
C HIS A 112 6.46 22.25 6.84
N ASP A 113 6.78 22.01 5.59
CA ASP A 113 5.78 21.56 4.62
C ASP A 113 5.67 20.03 4.70
N MET A 114 4.47 19.56 4.94
CA MET A 114 4.16 18.13 4.96
C MET A 114 3.44 17.73 3.69
N VAL A 115 3.73 16.55 3.20
CA VAL A 115 2.97 15.94 2.11
C VAL A 115 2.29 14.68 2.64
N ILE A 116 0.96 14.70 2.57
CA ILE A 116 0.12 13.63 3.07
C ILE A 116 -0.47 12.89 1.87
N PRO A 117 -0.22 11.58 1.72
CA PRO A 117 -0.81 10.79 0.64
C PRO A 117 -2.31 10.63 0.86
N CYS A 118 -3.09 10.69 -0.21
CA CYS A 118 -4.49 10.29 -0.17
C CYS A 118 -4.59 8.76 -0.04
N ALA A 119 -5.32 8.30 0.96
CA ALA A 119 -5.44 6.89 1.30
C ALA A 119 -6.67 6.23 0.66
N PRO A 120 -6.55 5.05 0.04
CA PRO A 120 -7.71 4.24 -0.33
C PRO A 120 -8.38 3.64 0.91
N PRO A 121 -9.69 3.37 0.88
CA PRO A 121 -10.36 2.61 1.93
C PRO A 121 -9.86 1.16 1.95
N ILE A 122 -9.48 0.70 3.12
CA ILE A 122 -8.89 -0.62 3.38
C ILE A 122 -9.72 -1.39 4.42
N THR A 123 -9.57 -2.70 4.41
CA THR A 123 -10.09 -3.59 5.45
C THR A 123 -9.00 -4.01 6.44
N THR A 124 -7.73 -3.87 6.04
CA THR A 124 -6.57 -4.18 6.88
C THR A 124 -5.44 -3.22 6.53
N GLY A 125 -4.74 -2.74 7.54
CA GLY A 125 -3.55 -1.90 7.37
C GLY A 125 -2.60 -2.06 8.54
N SER A 126 -1.29 -2.03 8.28
CA SER A 126 -0.26 -2.19 9.30
C SER A 126 0.84 -1.14 9.16
N TRP A 127 1.28 -0.62 10.28
CA TRP A 127 2.42 0.27 10.43
C TRP A 127 3.37 -0.32 11.46
N ASN A 128 4.64 -0.37 11.16
CA ASN A 128 5.64 -0.96 12.04
C ASN A 128 6.65 0.11 12.46
N GLY A 129 7.21 -0.02 13.64
CA GLY A 129 8.16 0.97 14.17
C GLY A 129 7.51 2.27 14.64
N VAL A 130 6.25 2.20 15.07
CA VAL A 130 5.49 3.35 15.57
C VAL A 130 6.04 3.76 16.92
N SER A 131 6.48 5.01 17.04
CA SER A 131 6.89 5.60 18.31
C SER A 131 5.67 5.84 19.21
N VAL A 132 5.84 5.61 20.52
CA VAL A 132 4.78 5.81 21.50
C VAL A 132 4.97 7.20 22.12
N ASP A 133 4.82 8.22 21.28
CA ASP A 133 4.92 9.62 21.66
C ASP A 133 3.56 10.31 21.67
N ASP A 134 3.43 11.42 22.33
CA ASP A 134 2.16 12.14 22.47
C ASP A 134 1.58 12.65 21.14
N GLY A 135 2.43 12.78 20.11
CA GLY A 135 2.02 13.21 18.77
C GLY A 135 1.61 12.09 17.82
N SER A 136 1.93 10.83 18.12
CA SER A 136 1.61 9.71 17.23
C SER A 136 0.12 9.36 17.29
N ALA A 137 -0.50 9.21 16.11
CA ALA A 137 -1.92 8.92 16.02
C ALA A 137 -2.30 8.14 14.77
N LEU A 138 -3.22 7.21 14.91
CA LEU A 138 -3.93 6.57 13.81
C LEU A 138 -5.14 7.44 13.44
N VAL A 139 -5.14 7.99 12.22
CA VAL A 139 -6.23 8.80 11.68
C VAL A 139 -6.97 7.97 10.65
N PHE A 140 -8.27 7.75 10.85
CA PHE A 140 -9.07 6.98 9.91
C PHE A 140 -10.42 7.63 9.62
N THR A 141 -10.83 7.56 8.35
CA THR A 141 -12.05 8.16 7.83
C THR A 141 -12.92 7.10 7.18
N ASN A 142 -14.17 7.03 7.60
CA ASN A 142 -15.14 6.21 6.89
C ASN A 142 -15.81 7.03 5.78
N VAL A 143 -15.46 6.70 4.55
CA VAL A 143 -15.95 7.38 3.34
C VAL A 143 -17.17 6.70 2.71
N ASP A 144 -17.58 5.54 3.22
CA ASP A 144 -18.74 4.81 2.74
C ASP A 144 -20.04 5.33 3.39
N ALA A 145 -21.18 5.06 2.76
CA ALA A 145 -22.49 5.48 3.27
C ALA A 145 -22.97 4.71 4.51
N SER A 146 -22.34 3.58 4.83
CA SER A 146 -22.67 2.76 6.00
C SER A 146 -21.54 2.80 7.03
N SER A 147 -21.88 2.66 8.31
CA SER A 147 -20.89 2.57 9.37
C SER A 147 -20.05 1.30 9.24
N ALA A 148 -18.76 1.44 9.50
CA ALA A 148 -17.79 0.36 9.62
C ALA A 148 -17.55 0.04 11.12
N VAL A 149 -16.92 -1.11 11.36
CA VAL A 149 -16.44 -1.51 12.70
C VAL A 149 -14.99 -1.92 12.54
N VAL A 150 -14.11 -1.35 13.35
CA VAL A 150 -12.67 -1.58 13.25
C VAL A 150 -12.09 -2.06 14.59
N ASP A 151 -11.13 -2.94 14.50
CA ASP A 151 -10.28 -3.39 15.59
C ASP A 151 -8.88 -2.86 15.39
N VAL A 152 -8.22 -2.42 16.47
CA VAL A 152 -6.81 -2.04 16.46
C VAL A 152 -6.03 -3.04 17.30
N PHE A 153 -5.01 -3.64 16.70
CA PHE A 153 -4.08 -4.59 17.30
C PHE A 153 -2.72 -3.94 17.46
N LEU A 154 -2.11 -4.19 18.58
CA LEU A 154 -0.78 -3.65 18.90
C LEU A 154 0.18 -4.81 19.18
N TYR A 155 1.39 -4.72 18.63
CA TYR A 155 2.43 -5.74 18.81
C TYR A 155 3.73 -5.08 19.28
N SER A 156 4.39 -5.71 20.25
CA SER A 156 5.72 -5.34 20.72
C SER A 156 6.72 -6.47 20.49
N GLN A 157 7.97 -6.24 20.87
CA GLN A 157 9.00 -7.28 20.86
C GLN A 157 8.68 -8.45 21.79
N THR A 158 7.90 -8.22 22.83
CA THR A 158 7.50 -9.26 23.80
C THR A 158 6.20 -9.95 23.44
N GLY A 159 5.45 -9.45 22.48
CA GLY A 159 4.19 -10.03 22.02
C GLY A 159 3.07 -9.02 21.83
N PRO A 160 1.81 -9.51 21.70
CA PRO A 160 0.65 -8.65 21.57
C PRO A 160 0.44 -7.79 22.83
N ILE A 161 0.06 -6.53 22.62
CA ILE A 161 -0.33 -5.63 23.70
C ILE A 161 -1.85 -5.56 23.75
N ALA A 162 -2.43 -6.01 24.85
CA ALA A 162 -3.86 -5.97 25.06
C ALA A 162 -4.28 -4.62 25.70
N VAL A 163 -4.99 -3.81 24.92
CA VAL A 163 -5.52 -2.53 25.38
C VAL A 163 -7.06 -2.59 25.35
N PRO A 164 -7.72 -2.41 26.49
CA PRO A 164 -9.20 -2.31 26.52
C PRO A 164 -9.69 -1.16 25.63
N GLY A 165 -10.79 -1.38 24.92
CA GLY A 165 -11.43 -0.35 24.09
C GLY A 165 -10.86 -0.18 22.68
N LEU A 166 -9.87 -1.00 22.26
CA LEU A 166 -9.38 -1.02 20.89
C LEU A 166 -10.06 -2.07 20.00
N ARG A 167 -11.14 -2.66 20.48
CA ARG A 167 -11.97 -3.61 19.72
C ARG A 167 -13.37 -3.05 19.51
N ASP A 168 -13.99 -3.46 18.41
CA ASP A 168 -15.35 -3.07 18.04
C ASP A 168 -15.54 -1.53 17.98
N LEU A 169 -14.52 -0.80 17.55
CA LEU A 169 -14.59 0.65 17.42
C LEU A 169 -15.54 1.02 16.28
N PRO A 170 -16.61 1.78 16.55
CA PRO A 170 -17.52 2.20 15.50
C PRO A 170 -16.89 3.31 14.67
N ALA A 171 -16.76 3.10 13.36
CA ALA A 171 -16.37 4.12 12.40
C ALA A 171 -17.61 4.61 11.65
N TYR A 172 -18.18 5.72 12.11
CA TYR A 172 -19.43 6.26 11.57
C TYR A 172 -19.22 6.81 10.15
N SER A 173 -20.24 6.63 9.30
CA SER A 173 -20.24 7.17 7.93
C SER A 173 -19.95 8.66 7.91
N GLY A 174 -19.02 9.09 7.05
CA GLY A 174 -18.69 10.50 6.87
C GLY A 174 -17.97 11.13 8.07
N VAL A 175 -17.32 10.33 8.92
CA VAL A 175 -16.60 10.81 10.11
C VAL A 175 -15.14 10.41 10.05
N THR A 176 -14.26 11.35 10.37
CA THR A 176 -12.84 11.12 10.64
C THR A 176 -12.64 10.96 12.14
N GLN A 177 -11.91 9.95 12.55
CA GLN A 177 -11.56 9.67 13.93
C GLN A 177 -10.05 9.63 14.08
N THR A 178 -9.56 10.08 15.24
CA THR A 178 -8.15 10.08 15.60
C THR A 178 -7.97 9.26 16.88
N LEU A 179 -7.15 8.24 16.82
CA LEU A 179 -6.74 7.42 17.95
C LEU A 179 -5.28 7.75 18.30
N SER A 180 -5.06 8.46 19.38
CA SER A 180 -3.71 8.78 19.85
C SER A 180 -2.98 7.52 20.32
N ILE A 181 -1.74 7.37 19.88
CA ILE A 181 -0.82 6.29 20.27
C ILE A 181 0.23 6.91 21.18
N ASN A 182 0.00 6.84 22.49
CA ASN A 182 0.88 7.47 23.47
C ASN A 182 1.13 6.57 24.69
N SER A 183 2.00 7.00 25.57
CA SER A 183 2.41 6.26 26.78
C SER A 183 1.26 5.96 27.74
N ASN A 184 0.15 6.70 27.69
CA ASN A 184 -1.06 6.39 28.48
C ASN A 184 -1.83 5.21 27.90
N LEU A 185 -1.81 5.05 26.58
CA LEU A 185 -2.46 3.94 25.88
C LEU A 185 -1.57 2.70 25.89
N VAL A 186 -0.28 2.88 25.64
CA VAL A 186 0.69 1.80 25.43
C VAL A 186 1.91 2.04 26.33
N PRO A 187 2.03 1.39 27.47
CA PRO A 187 3.23 1.49 28.32
C PRO A 187 4.39 0.72 27.66
N SER A 188 5.10 1.36 26.73
CA SER A 188 6.23 0.78 26.01
C SER A 188 7.28 1.85 25.76
N ASP A 189 8.53 1.53 26.05
CA ASP A 189 9.68 2.38 25.74
C ASP A 189 10.30 2.03 24.37
N THR A 190 9.74 1.05 23.68
CA THR A 190 10.23 0.59 22.36
C THR A 190 9.17 0.79 21.30
N PRO A 191 9.56 1.01 20.03
CA PRO A 191 8.62 1.09 18.93
C PRO A 191 7.72 -0.14 18.85
N ILE A 192 6.47 0.08 18.52
CA ILE A 192 5.45 -0.94 18.40
C ILE A 192 4.99 -1.07 16.94
N SER A 193 4.22 -2.11 16.66
CA SER A 193 3.44 -2.19 15.43
C SER A 193 1.97 -2.00 15.73
N VAL A 194 1.31 -1.26 14.84
CA VAL A 194 -0.11 -0.95 14.89
C VAL A 194 -0.77 -1.60 13.68
N GLN A 195 -1.81 -2.39 13.89
CA GLN A 195 -2.62 -2.95 12.83
C GLN A 195 -4.07 -2.55 13.02
N ILE A 196 -4.69 -2.00 11.98
CA ILE A 196 -6.15 -1.81 11.89
C ILE A 196 -6.76 -2.95 11.08
N ARG A 197 -7.91 -3.46 11.53
CA ARG A 197 -8.71 -4.44 10.80
C ARG A 197 -10.18 -4.09 10.89
N ALA A 198 -10.84 -3.94 9.75
CA ALA A 198 -12.28 -3.77 9.71
C ALA A 198 -12.96 -5.14 9.74
N SER A 199 -13.73 -5.41 10.79
CA SER A 199 -14.63 -6.57 10.89
C SER A 199 -15.92 -6.35 10.09
N LYS A 200 -16.28 -5.09 9.82
CA LYS A 200 -17.38 -4.68 8.97
C LYS A 200 -17.01 -3.39 8.25
N GLY A 201 -17.30 -3.32 6.94
CA GLY A 201 -17.01 -2.15 6.11
C GLY A 201 -15.52 -1.99 5.85
N ARG A 202 -15.08 -0.76 5.63
CA ARG A 202 -13.69 -0.37 5.36
C ARG A 202 -13.49 1.09 5.77
N VAL A 203 -12.24 1.50 5.96
CA VAL A 203 -11.87 2.89 6.30
C VAL A 203 -10.62 3.30 5.54
N ALA A 204 -10.51 4.56 5.15
CA ALA A 204 -9.25 5.14 4.73
C ALA A 204 -8.46 5.49 5.99
N ALA A 205 -7.22 5.02 6.09
CA ALA A 205 -6.43 5.19 7.30
C ALA A 205 -4.99 5.57 6.98
N VAL A 206 -4.43 6.46 7.80
CA VAL A 206 -3.04 6.90 7.78
C VAL A 206 -2.50 6.96 9.20
N LEU A 207 -1.22 6.75 9.37
CA LEU A 207 -0.53 7.01 10.62
C LEU A 207 0.11 8.40 10.55
N ARG A 208 -0.19 9.24 11.54
CA ARG A 208 0.54 10.46 11.79
C ARG A 208 1.59 10.20 12.87
N THR A 209 2.82 10.59 12.61
CA THR A 209 3.91 10.55 13.59
C THR A 209 4.44 11.96 13.79
N ILE A 210 4.58 12.38 15.04
CA ILE A 210 5.21 13.64 15.43
C ILE A 210 6.34 13.27 16.38
N GLY A 211 7.53 13.71 16.07
CA GLY A 211 8.71 13.50 16.90
C GLY A 211 9.52 14.79 16.99
N ASP A 212 10.58 14.78 17.81
CA ASP A 212 11.48 15.93 18.00
C ASP A 212 12.15 16.38 16.70
N SER A 213 12.28 15.47 15.72
CA SER A 213 12.95 15.71 14.44
C SER A 213 12.01 16.01 13.28
N GLY A 214 10.69 15.98 13.46
CA GLY A 214 9.78 16.27 12.34
C GLY A 214 8.41 15.62 12.44
N TYR A 215 7.71 15.65 11.32
CA TYR A 215 6.34 15.17 11.14
C TYR A 215 6.30 14.19 9.97
N ASP A 216 5.53 13.10 10.10
CA ASP A 216 5.30 12.17 9.00
C ASP A 216 3.84 11.70 8.94
N TRP A 217 3.37 11.45 7.73
CA TRP A 217 2.07 10.85 7.46
C TRP A 217 2.24 9.65 6.53
N GLN A 218 2.05 8.48 7.08
CA GLN A 218 2.41 7.22 6.45
C GLN A 218 1.18 6.42 6.03
N LEU A 219 1.20 5.91 4.79
CA LEU A 219 0.26 4.90 4.34
C LEU A 219 0.59 3.52 4.94
N PRO A 220 -0.42 2.68 5.20
CA PRO A 220 -0.20 1.34 5.70
C PRO A 220 0.32 0.38 4.63
N GLN A 221 1.02 -0.65 5.06
CA GLN A 221 1.03 -1.90 4.30
C GLN A 221 -0.36 -2.56 4.43
N THR A 222 -1.04 -2.78 3.30
CA THR A 222 -2.46 -3.19 3.29
C THR A 222 -2.67 -4.68 3.56
N ALA A 223 -1.65 -5.51 3.33
CA ALA A 223 -1.70 -6.95 3.64
C ALA A 223 -0.32 -7.46 4.03
N PRO A 224 -0.21 -8.42 4.97
CA PRO A 224 1.01 -9.18 5.16
C PRO A 224 1.35 -9.97 3.90
N ASP A 225 2.64 -10.09 3.57
CA ASP A 225 3.12 -10.80 2.38
C ASP A 225 4.40 -11.58 2.71
N THR A 226 4.79 -12.48 1.82
CA THR A 226 6.03 -13.26 1.87
C THR A 226 7.14 -12.66 1.01
N ASP A 227 6.81 -11.72 0.13
CA ASP A 227 7.73 -11.01 -0.75
C ASP A 227 7.48 -9.50 -0.61
N LEU A 228 8.33 -8.84 0.14
CA LEU A 228 8.18 -7.43 0.54
C LEU A 228 9.31 -6.58 -0.01
N LEU A 229 8.99 -5.46 -0.62
CA LEU A 229 9.99 -4.50 -1.05
C LEU A 229 9.65 -3.10 -0.50
N ILE A 230 10.65 -2.48 0.10
CA ILE A 230 10.60 -1.10 0.62
C ILE A 230 11.54 -0.27 -0.24
N ALA A 231 10.98 0.47 -1.20
CA ALA A 231 11.72 1.32 -2.11
C ALA A 231 11.68 2.80 -1.67
N GLY A 232 12.69 3.57 -2.04
CA GLY A 232 12.74 5.00 -1.79
C GLY A 232 13.37 5.38 -0.46
N ILE A 233 14.32 4.62 0.05
CA ILE A 233 15.16 5.02 1.18
C ILE A 233 16.20 6.00 0.65
N PRO A 234 16.13 7.32 0.97
CA PRO A 234 17.06 8.30 0.43
C PRO A 234 18.45 8.16 1.02
N ALA A 235 19.45 8.63 0.29
CA ALA A 235 20.80 8.81 0.82
C ALA A 235 20.82 9.84 1.95
N GLY A 236 21.81 9.77 2.80
CA GLY A 236 22.04 10.75 3.87
C GLY A 236 22.39 10.10 5.21
N ASP A 237 22.62 10.96 6.18
CA ASP A 237 22.93 10.58 7.55
C ASP A 237 21.63 10.35 8.35
N GLY A 238 21.77 9.77 9.54
CA GLY A 238 20.66 9.47 10.43
C GLY A 238 20.42 7.97 10.60
N ASN A 239 19.56 7.63 11.52
CA ASN A 239 19.28 6.23 11.82
C ASN A 239 18.25 5.66 10.86
N ARG A 240 18.44 4.41 10.48
CA ARG A 240 17.48 3.64 9.67
C ARG A 240 17.20 2.34 10.37
N SER A 241 15.96 2.15 10.78
CA SER A 241 15.51 0.93 11.44
C SER A 241 14.53 0.17 10.54
N LEU A 242 14.80 -1.11 10.34
CA LEU A 242 13.88 -2.05 9.70
C LEU A 242 13.00 -2.66 10.79
N ASN A 243 11.71 -2.37 10.69
CA ASN A 243 10.71 -2.83 11.65
C ASN A 243 9.81 -3.86 10.98
N ILE A 244 9.74 -5.06 11.54
CA ILE A 244 9.00 -6.20 10.97
C ILE A 244 8.03 -6.73 11.99
N THR A 245 6.84 -7.16 11.54
CA THR A 245 5.86 -7.83 12.41
C THR A 245 5.40 -9.14 11.81
N ASN A 246 5.57 -10.20 12.57
CA ASN A 246 4.92 -11.48 12.33
C ASN A 246 3.56 -11.48 13.02
N THR A 247 2.49 -11.34 12.26
CA THR A 247 1.10 -11.34 12.77
C THR A 247 0.49 -12.73 12.92
N ASP A 248 1.20 -13.79 12.47
CA ASP A 248 0.74 -15.19 12.67
C ASP A 248 0.72 -15.51 14.17
N PRO A 249 -0.39 -15.98 14.72
CA PRO A 249 -0.49 -16.26 16.16
C PRO A 249 0.24 -17.53 16.60
N THR A 250 0.66 -18.39 15.69
CA THR A 250 1.14 -19.74 16.01
C THR A 250 2.50 -20.09 15.41
N ASN A 251 2.81 -19.54 14.26
CA ASN A 251 4.00 -19.95 13.50
C ASN A 251 5.10 -18.87 13.59
N LYS A 252 6.34 -19.34 13.72
CA LYS A 252 7.51 -18.50 13.51
C LYS A 252 7.64 -18.14 12.03
N ALA A 253 8.28 -17.02 11.76
CA ALA A 253 8.69 -16.60 10.43
C ALA A 253 10.22 -16.57 10.31
N GLN A 254 10.74 -17.03 9.17
CA GLN A 254 12.14 -16.86 8.77
C GLN A 254 12.18 -15.90 7.60
N ILE A 255 12.97 -14.84 7.74
CA ILE A 255 13.00 -13.72 6.81
C ILE A 255 14.44 -13.54 6.35
N THR A 256 14.67 -13.52 5.05
CA THR A 256 15.94 -13.10 4.44
C THR A 256 15.85 -11.64 4.05
N VAL A 257 16.96 -10.91 4.21
CA VAL A 257 17.07 -9.48 3.94
C VAL A 257 18.08 -9.26 2.84
N GLU A 258 17.72 -8.49 1.83
CA GLU A 258 18.58 -8.04 0.76
C GLU A 258 18.50 -6.52 0.66
N ILE A 259 19.64 -5.85 0.55
CA ILE A 259 19.73 -4.42 0.29
C ILE A 259 20.05 -4.23 -1.19
N MET A 260 19.24 -3.41 -1.85
CA MET A 260 19.40 -3.09 -3.26
C MET A 260 19.90 -1.65 -3.40
N GLY A 261 20.95 -1.46 -4.17
CA GLY A 261 21.53 -0.17 -4.55
C GLY A 261 21.43 0.06 -6.06
N GLU A 262 21.98 1.17 -6.54
CA GLU A 262 22.01 1.51 -7.98
C GLU A 262 22.84 0.53 -8.81
N SER A 263 23.83 -0.14 -8.22
CA SER A 263 24.75 -1.02 -8.92
C SER A 263 24.58 -2.51 -8.67
N GLY A 264 23.56 -2.89 -7.89
CA GLY A 264 23.25 -4.27 -7.55
C GLY A 264 22.74 -4.43 -6.14
N SER A 265 22.63 -5.68 -5.69
CA SER A 265 22.11 -6.04 -4.37
C SER A 265 23.08 -6.89 -3.57
N PHE A 266 22.89 -6.94 -2.26
CA PHE A 266 23.69 -7.77 -1.35
C PHE A 266 22.91 -8.12 -0.09
N ALA A 267 23.25 -9.27 0.52
CA ALA A 267 22.77 -9.63 1.83
C ALA A 267 23.62 -8.93 2.91
N PRO A 268 23.03 -8.15 3.83
CA PRO A 268 23.78 -7.43 4.86
C PRO A 268 24.32 -8.40 5.92
N LEU A 269 25.60 -8.23 6.28
CA LEU A 269 26.31 -9.08 7.21
C LEU A 269 25.61 -9.10 8.59
N GLY A 270 25.25 -10.30 9.07
CA GLY A 270 24.57 -10.51 10.36
C GLY A 270 23.07 -10.26 10.31
N LEU A 271 22.50 -9.93 9.14
CA LEU A 271 21.07 -9.76 8.90
C LEU A 271 20.55 -10.66 7.77
N GLU A 272 21.37 -11.63 7.34
CA GLU A 272 21.02 -12.51 6.21
C GLU A 272 19.75 -13.31 6.49
N THR A 273 19.48 -13.60 7.77
CA THR A 273 18.25 -14.28 8.21
C THR A 273 17.81 -13.77 9.56
N ILE A 274 16.54 -13.38 9.64
CA ILE A 274 15.87 -12.95 10.87
C ILE A 274 14.82 -13.99 11.23
N GLU A 275 14.91 -14.58 12.43
CA GLU A 275 13.86 -15.47 12.96
C GLU A 275 12.93 -14.67 13.87
N MET A 276 11.63 -14.70 13.58
CA MET A 276 10.61 -14.02 14.37
C MET A 276 9.65 -15.00 15.02
N ALA A 277 9.43 -14.84 16.31
CA ALA A 277 8.40 -15.59 17.03
C ALA A 277 6.98 -15.14 16.60
N PRO A 278 5.94 -15.97 16.86
CA PRO A 278 4.55 -15.64 16.58
C PRO A 278 4.08 -14.36 17.29
N SER A 279 3.24 -13.57 16.63
CA SER A 279 2.61 -12.36 17.18
C SER A 279 3.61 -11.37 17.78
N ARG A 280 4.74 -11.13 17.12
CA ARG A 280 5.78 -10.20 17.60
C ARG A 280 6.19 -9.19 16.55
N ALA A 281 6.58 -8.01 17.05
CA ALA A 281 7.28 -7.00 16.31
C ALA A 281 8.78 -7.07 16.64
N THR A 282 9.63 -6.70 15.70
CA THR A 282 11.09 -6.61 15.86
C THR A 282 11.58 -5.37 15.14
N SER A 283 12.51 -4.66 15.77
CA SER A 283 13.23 -3.53 15.16
C SER A 283 14.71 -3.90 15.02
N VAL A 284 15.25 -3.68 13.83
CA VAL A 284 16.65 -3.99 13.48
C VAL A 284 17.31 -2.74 12.92
N ASP A 285 18.43 -2.33 13.48
CA ASP A 285 19.23 -1.23 12.95
C ASP A 285 19.94 -1.67 11.66
N ILE A 286 19.61 -1.01 10.56
CA ILE A 286 20.21 -1.23 9.23
C ILE A 286 21.08 -0.05 8.77
N THR A 287 21.31 0.94 9.62
CA THR A 287 22.03 2.18 9.30
C THR A 287 23.40 1.91 8.70
N GLN A 288 24.18 1.04 9.36
CA GLN A 288 25.52 0.69 8.87
C GLN A 288 25.49 -0.12 7.59
N ALA A 289 24.50 -0.99 7.43
CA ALA A 289 24.35 -1.81 6.23
C ALA A 289 24.01 -0.97 4.99
N LEU A 290 23.24 0.09 5.14
CA LEU A 290 22.93 1.04 4.07
C LEU A 290 24.10 1.99 3.76
N GLY A 291 25.00 2.23 4.70
CA GLY A 291 26.20 3.08 4.50
C GLY A 291 25.88 4.51 4.07
N GLY A 292 24.71 5.05 4.41
CA GLY A 292 24.26 6.37 3.98
C GLY A 292 23.90 6.47 2.49
N GLN A 293 23.85 5.36 1.77
CA GLN A 293 23.50 5.33 0.36
C GLN A 293 21.99 5.20 0.17
N ALA A 294 21.51 5.73 -0.94
CA ALA A 294 20.15 5.49 -1.40
C ALA A 294 19.93 4.01 -1.68
N SER A 295 18.79 3.46 -1.27
CA SER A 295 18.59 2.02 -1.27
C SER A 295 17.12 1.62 -1.33
N ALA A 296 16.90 0.34 -1.58
CA ALA A 296 15.68 -0.37 -1.24
C ALA A 296 16.01 -1.59 -0.38
N VAL A 297 15.05 -2.05 0.41
CA VAL A 297 15.16 -3.27 1.23
C VAL A 297 14.16 -4.29 0.72
N HIS A 298 14.66 -5.43 0.28
CA HIS A 298 13.88 -6.57 -0.16
C HIS A 298 13.88 -7.65 0.93
N LEU A 299 12.72 -8.16 1.25
CA LEU A 299 12.50 -9.15 2.30
C LEU A 299 11.76 -10.34 1.71
N VAL A 300 12.32 -11.53 1.86
CA VAL A 300 11.63 -12.78 1.51
C VAL A 300 11.42 -13.59 2.78
N SER A 301 10.18 -13.98 3.04
CA SER A 301 9.77 -14.67 4.25
C SER A 301 9.05 -15.98 3.93
N ASP A 302 9.22 -17.01 4.77
CA ASP A 302 8.45 -18.25 4.67
C ASP A 302 7.01 -18.14 5.19
N ARG A 303 6.67 -16.99 5.80
CA ARG A 303 5.34 -16.64 6.34
C ARG A 303 5.01 -15.20 6.03
N PRO A 304 3.73 -14.86 5.81
CA PRO A 304 3.33 -13.49 5.61
C PRO A 304 3.69 -12.60 6.80
N VAL A 305 4.43 -11.52 6.55
CA VAL A 305 4.83 -10.51 7.54
C VAL A 305 4.51 -9.11 7.03
N THR A 306 4.61 -8.13 7.91
CA THR A 306 4.56 -6.71 7.53
C THR A 306 5.88 -6.03 7.87
N ALA A 307 6.30 -5.05 7.08
CA ALA A 307 7.58 -4.37 7.27
C ALA A 307 7.51 -2.88 6.95
N THR A 308 8.32 -2.10 7.66
CA THR A 308 8.48 -0.66 7.50
C THR A 308 9.93 -0.29 7.78
N VAL A 309 10.53 0.55 6.97
CA VAL A 309 11.77 1.24 7.34
C VAL A 309 11.40 2.59 7.92
N VAL A 310 11.93 2.89 9.11
CA VAL A 310 11.77 4.20 9.76
C VAL A 310 13.10 4.91 9.76
N LEU A 311 13.08 6.15 9.27
CA LEU A 311 14.22 7.07 9.25
C LEU A 311 14.07 8.07 10.40
N THR A 312 15.18 8.38 11.10
CA THR A 312 15.22 9.39 12.16
C THR A 312 16.58 10.07 12.18
N GLY A 313 16.68 11.25 12.80
CA GLY A 313 17.96 11.95 13.01
C GLY A 313 18.23 13.12 12.05
N GLY A 314 17.24 13.73 11.51
CA GLY A 314 17.24 14.94 10.69
C GLY A 314 15.80 15.32 10.42
N ASP A 315 15.05 14.35 9.96
CA ASP A 315 13.59 14.36 9.85
C ASP A 315 13.10 12.96 10.22
N ILE A 316 11.80 12.77 10.33
CA ILE A 316 11.20 11.47 10.56
C ILE A 316 10.38 11.05 9.33
N ALA A 317 10.61 9.84 8.85
CA ALA A 317 9.79 9.26 7.80
C ALA A 317 9.66 7.74 7.95
N GLY A 318 8.46 7.23 7.70
CA GLY A 318 8.17 5.80 7.69
C GLY A 318 7.80 5.31 6.30
N ILE A 319 8.48 4.29 5.82
CA ILE A 319 8.26 3.70 4.51
C ILE A 319 7.77 2.27 4.70
N SER A 320 6.47 2.06 4.56
CA SER A 320 5.90 0.70 4.58
C SER A 320 6.23 -0.05 3.30
N ALA A 321 6.32 -1.37 3.39
CA ALA A 321 6.46 -2.23 2.21
C ALA A 321 5.32 -1.97 1.22
N GLN A 322 5.70 -1.83 -0.05
CA GLN A 322 4.81 -1.39 -1.11
C GLN A 322 4.33 -2.58 -1.95
N PRO A 323 3.07 -2.58 -2.39
CA PRO A 323 2.65 -3.50 -3.42
C PRO A 323 3.31 -3.17 -4.76
N ALA A 324 3.40 -4.15 -5.66
CA ALA A 324 3.88 -3.93 -7.01
C ALA A 324 3.06 -2.87 -7.74
N LEU A 325 3.72 -2.11 -8.60
CA LEU A 325 3.05 -1.28 -9.58
C LEU A 325 2.31 -2.19 -10.57
N ASN A 326 1.02 -2.31 -10.42
CA ASN A 326 0.19 -3.17 -11.28
C ASN A 326 -0.67 -2.31 -12.20
N GLY A 327 -0.39 -2.40 -13.51
CA GLY A 327 -1.03 -1.58 -14.52
C GLY A 327 -0.56 -0.13 -14.50
N ALA A 328 -1.49 0.79 -14.72
CA ALA A 328 -1.19 2.22 -14.76
C ALA A 328 -1.66 2.95 -13.51
N VAL A 329 -0.89 3.93 -13.08
CA VAL A 329 -1.26 4.90 -12.04
C VAL A 329 -1.00 6.31 -12.55
N VAL A 330 -1.84 7.25 -12.15
CA VAL A 330 -1.60 8.67 -12.42
C VAL A 330 -1.28 9.39 -11.13
N MET A 331 -0.32 10.31 -11.17
CA MET A 331 0.08 11.14 -10.03
C MET A 331 0.03 12.61 -10.42
N PRO A 332 -0.33 13.52 -9.51
CA PRO A 332 -0.12 14.94 -9.74
C PRO A 332 1.38 15.25 -9.68
N GLY A 333 1.82 16.20 -10.51
CA GLY A 333 3.19 16.73 -10.44
C GLY A 333 3.36 17.57 -9.18
N VAL A 334 4.11 17.06 -8.23
CA VAL A 334 4.40 17.71 -6.93
C VAL A 334 5.90 17.89 -6.68
N GLY A 335 6.72 17.53 -7.66
CA GLY A 335 8.18 17.57 -7.52
C GLY A 335 8.74 16.35 -6.80
N GLY A 336 10.03 16.43 -6.45
CA GLY A 336 10.73 15.36 -5.75
C GLY A 336 11.47 14.39 -6.67
N THR A 337 11.77 13.21 -6.16
CA THR A 337 12.50 12.15 -6.86
C THR A 337 11.68 10.87 -6.87
N LEU A 338 11.42 10.34 -8.06
CA LEU A 338 10.78 9.04 -8.22
C LEU A 338 11.84 7.95 -8.09
N TRP A 339 11.66 7.10 -7.09
CA TRP A 339 12.48 5.91 -6.86
C TRP A 339 11.77 4.68 -7.39
N ILE A 340 12.52 3.86 -8.11
CA ILE A 340 12.01 2.66 -8.78
C ILE A 340 12.94 1.52 -8.38
N ALA A 341 12.39 0.41 -7.91
CA ALA A 341 13.14 -0.78 -7.53
C ALA A 341 12.66 -1.99 -8.32
N ASN A 342 13.59 -2.76 -8.85
CA ASN A 342 13.34 -3.98 -9.59
C ASN A 342 13.99 -5.18 -8.88
N PRO A 343 13.22 -5.99 -8.12
CA PRO A 343 13.76 -7.14 -7.40
C PRO A 343 13.91 -8.40 -8.28
N SER A 344 13.53 -8.36 -9.55
CA SER A 344 13.57 -9.54 -10.43
C SER A 344 14.94 -9.77 -11.07
N ASP A 345 15.11 -10.96 -11.63
CA ASP A 345 16.32 -11.37 -12.38
C ASP A 345 16.38 -10.78 -13.80
N GLU A 346 15.33 -10.06 -14.22
CA GLU A 346 15.24 -9.50 -15.57
C GLU A 346 15.14 -7.97 -15.51
N THR A 347 15.59 -7.29 -16.57
CA THR A 347 15.38 -5.84 -16.70
C THR A 347 13.88 -5.54 -16.83
N ALA A 348 13.42 -4.57 -16.05
CA ALA A 348 12.05 -4.08 -16.13
C ALA A 348 12.01 -2.70 -16.79
N THR A 349 10.94 -2.38 -17.51
CA THR A 349 10.74 -1.07 -18.13
C THR A 349 9.56 -0.37 -17.49
N LEU A 350 9.73 0.90 -17.13
CA LEU A 350 8.68 1.80 -16.67
C LEU A 350 8.44 2.89 -17.70
N ALA A 351 7.21 3.01 -18.18
CA ALA A 351 6.79 4.10 -19.06
C ALA A 351 6.24 5.27 -18.24
N LEU A 352 6.59 6.48 -18.65
CA LEU A 352 6.20 7.75 -18.04
C LEU A 352 5.54 8.65 -19.10
N ASP A 353 4.23 8.79 -19.02
CA ASP A 353 3.47 9.75 -19.84
C ASP A 353 3.19 10.99 -18.97
N SER A 354 3.87 12.09 -19.23
CA SER A 354 3.66 13.34 -18.50
C SER A 354 2.87 14.35 -19.34
N SER A 355 2.02 15.12 -18.65
CA SER A 355 1.31 16.25 -19.24
C SER A 355 1.53 17.47 -18.36
N ASP A 356 2.09 18.52 -18.94
CA ASP A 356 2.30 19.79 -18.22
C ASP A 356 1.01 20.62 -18.06
N SER A 357 1.11 21.74 -17.39
CA SER A 357 -0.03 22.67 -17.18
C SER A 357 -0.57 23.31 -18.46
N SER A 358 0.19 23.27 -19.57
CA SER A 358 -0.23 23.75 -20.89
C SER A 358 -0.92 22.67 -21.73
N GLY A 359 -0.92 21.41 -21.25
CA GLY A 359 -1.44 20.24 -21.96
C GLY A 359 -0.43 19.60 -22.91
N THR A 360 0.84 20.04 -22.88
CA THR A 360 1.90 19.40 -23.67
C THR A 360 2.18 18.02 -23.09
N GLN A 361 2.14 17.00 -23.93
CA GLN A 361 2.42 15.61 -23.54
C GLN A 361 3.84 15.21 -23.89
N THR A 362 4.49 14.51 -22.98
CA THR A 362 5.80 13.88 -23.18
C THR A 362 5.70 12.43 -22.76
N THR A 363 6.13 11.54 -23.64
CA THR A 363 6.24 10.11 -23.32
C THR A 363 7.71 9.75 -23.23
N ASP A 364 8.08 9.11 -22.14
CA ASP A 364 9.43 8.62 -21.88
C ASP A 364 9.36 7.19 -21.30
N SER A 365 10.49 6.49 -21.31
CA SER A 365 10.60 5.18 -20.69
C SER A 365 11.99 4.99 -20.11
N VAL A 366 12.05 4.30 -18.97
CA VAL A 366 13.32 3.99 -18.30
C VAL A 366 13.42 2.49 -18.04
N ASP A 367 14.62 1.95 -18.25
CA ASP A 367 14.93 0.56 -17.96
C ASP A 367 15.60 0.45 -16.58
N ILE A 368 15.12 -0.46 -15.77
CA ILE A 368 15.62 -0.74 -14.44
C ILE A 368 16.29 -2.12 -14.47
N THR A 369 17.60 -2.14 -14.31
CA THR A 369 18.37 -3.39 -14.29
C THR A 369 17.87 -4.32 -13.17
N ALA A 370 18.06 -5.63 -13.38
CA ALA A 370 17.77 -6.65 -12.37
C ALA A 370 18.48 -6.35 -11.04
N HIS A 371 17.76 -6.53 -9.92
CA HIS A 371 18.26 -6.33 -8.56
C HIS A 371 18.86 -4.95 -8.27
N THR A 372 18.33 -3.90 -8.92
CA THR A 372 18.79 -2.52 -8.71
C THR A 372 17.66 -1.56 -8.40
N ILE A 373 18.04 -0.37 -7.97
CA ILE A 373 17.18 0.80 -7.88
C ILE A 373 17.57 1.84 -8.94
N LEU A 374 16.61 2.65 -9.33
CA LEU A 374 16.81 3.81 -10.20
C LEU A 374 16.08 5.01 -9.61
N SER A 375 16.69 6.18 -9.67
CA SER A 375 16.06 7.44 -9.28
C SER A 375 15.98 8.40 -10.46
N ILE A 376 14.83 9.07 -10.61
CA ILE A 376 14.63 10.09 -11.63
C ILE A 376 13.91 11.31 -11.05
N PRO A 377 14.17 12.53 -11.55
CA PRO A 377 13.42 13.72 -11.13
C PRO A 377 11.93 13.59 -11.47
N PHE A 378 11.07 14.03 -10.56
CA PHE A 378 9.64 14.03 -10.76
C PHE A 378 9.13 15.47 -11.06
N PRO A 379 8.18 15.67 -12.00
CA PRO A 379 7.70 17.00 -12.36
C PRO A 379 7.04 17.75 -11.18
N THR A 380 7.19 19.07 -11.16
CA THR A 380 6.60 19.96 -10.14
C THR A 380 5.19 20.43 -10.46
N SER A 381 4.67 20.09 -11.63
CA SER A 381 3.32 20.49 -12.07
C SER A 381 2.78 19.52 -13.13
N GLY A 382 1.48 19.60 -13.41
CA GLY A 382 0.85 18.74 -14.39
C GLY A 382 0.47 17.38 -13.82
N THR A 383 0.47 16.35 -14.68
CA THR A 383 0.18 14.97 -14.30
C THR A 383 1.21 14.01 -14.91
N VAL A 384 1.51 12.95 -14.21
CA VAL A 384 2.37 11.87 -14.69
C VAL A 384 1.62 10.55 -14.57
N LYS A 385 1.50 9.86 -15.67
CA LYS A 385 1.00 8.48 -15.69
C LYS A 385 2.20 7.55 -15.74
N LEU A 386 2.28 6.67 -14.77
CA LEU A 386 3.27 5.61 -14.67
C LEU A 386 2.62 4.30 -15.09
N SER A 387 3.29 3.51 -15.93
CA SER A 387 2.81 2.19 -16.32
C SER A 387 3.97 1.23 -16.58
N THR A 388 3.78 -0.03 -16.24
CA THR A 388 4.73 -1.10 -16.51
C THR A 388 4.01 -2.39 -16.86
N GLU A 389 4.63 -3.20 -17.71
CA GLU A 389 4.18 -4.57 -17.97
C GLU A 389 4.75 -5.56 -16.94
N SER A 390 5.77 -5.14 -16.20
CA SER A 390 6.40 -5.95 -15.15
C SER A 390 5.66 -5.79 -13.84
N SER A 391 5.04 -6.86 -13.35
CA SER A 391 4.29 -6.87 -12.09
C SER A 391 5.18 -6.91 -10.83
N VAL A 392 6.48 -6.73 -10.95
CA VAL A 392 7.43 -6.82 -9.82
C VAL A 392 8.00 -5.47 -9.39
N VAL A 393 7.92 -4.45 -10.23
CA VAL A 393 8.46 -3.10 -9.95
C VAL A 393 7.72 -2.45 -8.77
N ARG A 394 8.46 -1.82 -7.88
CA ARG A 394 7.94 -1.00 -6.77
C ARG A 394 8.42 0.43 -6.93
N THR A 395 7.56 1.38 -6.62
CA THR A 395 7.86 2.80 -6.81
C THR A 395 7.46 3.63 -5.60
N SER A 396 8.27 4.64 -5.30
CA SER A 396 8.00 5.67 -4.29
C SER A 396 8.40 7.04 -4.80
N LEU A 397 7.63 8.03 -4.47
CA LEU A 397 8.00 9.43 -4.66
C LEU A 397 8.56 9.97 -3.35
N VAL A 398 9.79 10.45 -3.38
CA VAL A 398 10.48 11.06 -2.24
C VAL A 398 10.52 12.57 -2.44
N LEU A 399 9.99 13.30 -1.50
CA LEU A 399 10.07 14.75 -1.39
C LEU A 399 10.95 15.06 -0.18
N ASP A 400 12.02 15.79 -0.37
CA ASP A 400 13.08 16.02 0.63
C ASP A 400 13.23 17.49 1.01
N SER A 401 12.35 18.35 0.54
CA SER A 401 12.39 19.78 0.85
C SER A 401 10.99 20.38 0.95
N PRO A 402 10.70 21.14 2.00
CA PRO A 402 11.54 21.42 3.18
C PRO A 402 11.55 20.27 4.22
N SER A 403 10.63 19.33 4.15
CA SER A 403 10.56 18.14 5.01
C SER A 403 10.55 16.87 4.20
N LEU A 404 11.10 15.80 4.76
CA LEU A 404 11.11 14.49 4.12
C LEU A 404 9.69 13.87 4.16
N SER A 405 9.14 13.59 2.99
CA SER A 405 7.90 12.82 2.84
C SER A 405 8.10 11.73 1.79
N ILE A 406 7.66 10.52 2.08
CA ILE A 406 7.83 9.38 1.18
C ILE A 406 6.46 8.79 0.83
N LEU A 407 6.11 8.90 -0.43
CA LEU A 407 4.80 8.50 -0.96
C LEU A 407 4.93 7.19 -1.73
N PRO A 408 4.48 6.05 -1.20
CA PRO A 408 4.42 4.82 -1.97
C PRO A 408 3.45 4.99 -3.13
N ILE A 409 3.88 4.59 -4.33
CA ILE A 409 3.06 4.61 -5.53
C ILE A 409 2.70 3.17 -5.89
N SER A 410 1.43 2.84 -5.83
CA SER A 410 0.92 1.54 -6.23
C SER A 410 -0.13 1.67 -7.31
N GLY A 411 -0.02 0.86 -8.34
CA GLY A 411 -1.09 0.68 -9.31
C GLY A 411 -2.31 0.05 -8.63
N GLY A 412 -3.47 0.32 -9.14
CA GLY A 412 -4.68 -0.18 -8.55
C GLY A 412 -5.63 -0.74 -9.59
N GLY A 413 -5.22 -1.73 -10.34
CA GLY A 413 -6.14 -2.62 -11.02
C GLY A 413 -6.35 -3.85 -10.14
N ILE A 414 -7.58 -4.14 -9.69
CA ILE A 414 -7.91 -5.47 -9.19
C ILE A 414 -8.29 -6.29 -10.43
N VAL A 415 -7.38 -7.15 -10.88
CA VAL A 415 -7.74 -8.20 -11.85
C VAL A 415 -8.25 -9.38 -11.04
N THR A 416 -9.55 -9.64 -11.10
CA THR A 416 -10.13 -10.87 -10.53
C THR A 416 -10.46 -11.83 -11.65
N SER A 417 -9.94 -13.05 -11.59
CA SER A 417 -10.43 -14.16 -12.41
C SER A 417 -11.72 -14.70 -11.80
N VAL A 418 -12.83 -14.58 -12.49
CA VAL A 418 -14.11 -15.19 -12.08
C VAL A 418 -14.37 -16.41 -12.96
N PRO A 419 -14.81 -17.54 -12.38
CA PRO A 419 -15.27 -18.65 -13.22
C PRO A 419 -16.39 -18.17 -14.14
N ALA A 420 -16.32 -18.49 -15.44
CA ALA A 420 -17.38 -18.14 -16.36
C ALA A 420 -18.70 -18.75 -15.85
N PRO A 421 -19.82 -17.97 -15.88
CA PRO A 421 -21.09 -18.48 -15.42
C PRO A 421 -21.49 -19.71 -16.25
N GLN A 422 -21.61 -20.84 -15.61
CA GLN A 422 -22.14 -22.04 -16.28
C GLN A 422 -23.65 -21.90 -16.33
N VAL A 423 -24.18 -21.85 -17.55
CA VAL A 423 -25.63 -22.01 -17.76
C VAL A 423 -25.94 -23.45 -17.38
N ALA A 424 -26.64 -23.66 -16.28
CA ALA A 424 -27.13 -24.99 -15.91
C ALA A 424 -28.10 -25.45 -16.98
N PRO A 425 -27.81 -26.52 -17.74
CA PRO A 425 -28.78 -27.05 -18.69
C PRO A 425 -29.92 -27.69 -17.89
N GLY A 426 -31.08 -27.04 -17.84
CA GLY A 426 -32.27 -27.62 -17.21
C GLY A 426 -33.20 -26.67 -16.46
N LEU A 427 -32.98 -25.36 -16.51
CA LEU A 427 -33.99 -24.38 -16.07
C LEU A 427 -34.56 -23.65 -17.30
N GLY A 428 -35.35 -24.36 -18.07
CA GLY A 428 -36.21 -23.88 -19.14
C GLY A 428 -37.60 -24.39 -18.94
#